data_1944d041b3ddf2b87fd37dc121e35652
#
_entry.id   1944d041b3ddf2b87fd37dc121e35652
#
_cell.length_a   1.000
_cell.length_b   1.000
_cell.length_c   1.000
_cell.angle_alpha   90.00
_cell.angle_beta   90.00
_cell.angle_gamma   90.00
#
_symmetry.space_group_name_H-M   'P 1'
#
loop_
_entity.id
_entity.type
_entity.pdbx_description
1 polymer ?
#
loop_
_entity_poly.entity_id
_entity_poly.type
_entity_poly.pdbx_seq_one_letter_code
_entity_poly.pdbx_strand_id
1 'polypeptide(L)'
;MEDLYTENPVTDSNETTGTQTFTDEKIENETPETVTFEDLGLDEYTLKAVAKKGFVTPSPIQALAIPRLLTGDTNLIARARTGTGKTAAFGLPIIQNVRGKSDHVEALILEPTRELAVQTCTEMQSFATEAYPRTTVLYGGASYSNQIKELKRGTEIVVGTPGRIKDHIERKTLDLSKIKYFILDEGDEMLDMGFIDDIEEIFRHANPDCRILLFSATMPAQILKIAGDFMGEYDIIEEEKVIDEALLIDQKYWIVKESEKIEALVRLIDISPDFYGLVFTMTKSDADRVTRDCFIFSTSF
;
A
#
# COMPACT_ATOMS: atom_id res chain seq x y z
N MET A 1 -15.37 63.06 -4.39
CA MET A 1 -15.41 63.53 -3.02
C MET A 1 -14.74 62.42 -2.22
N GLU A 2 -13.41 62.54 -2.16
CA GLU A 2 -12.57 63.21 -1.16
C GLU A 2 -12.68 62.44 0.16
N ASP A 3 -11.63 61.66 0.43
CA ASP A 3 -10.44 61.96 1.25
C ASP A 3 -10.73 61.93 2.76
N LEU A 4 -10.01 61.10 3.49
CA LEU A 4 -8.94 61.58 4.37
C LEU A 4 -8.31 60.44 5.20
N TYR A 5 -7.00 60.35 5.03
CA TYR A 5 -6.02 59.74 5.93
C TYR A 5 -6.00 60.41 7.30
N THR A 6 -5.67 59.63 8.33
CA THR A 6 -4.85 60.14 9.44
C THR A 6 -4.02 59.04 10.07
N GLU A 7 -2.71 59.34 10.11
CA GLU A 7 -1.62 58.59 10.74
C GLU A 7 -1.49 58.85 12.24
N ASN A 8 -1.02 57.81 12.97
CA ASN A 8 -0.02 57.75 14.05
C ASN A 8 -0.30 58.41 15.43
N PRO A 9 0.47 58.08 16.53
CA PRO A 9 1.80 57.46 16.59
C PRO A 9 2.04 56.40 17.73
N VAL A 10 3.21 55.76 17.56
CA VAL A 10 4.09 54.94 18.38
C VAL A 10 4.19 55.33 19.88
N THR A 11 4.22 54.32 20.76
CA THR A 11 5.05 54.36 21.98
C THR A 11 5.72 52.97 22.21
N ASP A 12 7.04 53.05 22.34
CA ASP A 12 7.99 52.02 22.77
C ASP A 12 7.65 51.49 24.16
N SER A 13 7.86 50.19 24.36
CA SER A 13 8.43 49.65 25.58
C SER A 13 9.11 48.29 25.31
N ASN A 14 10.41 48.30 25.52
CA ASN A 14 11.33 47.16 25.56
C ASN A 14 10.83 46.06 26.49
N GLU A 15 10.87 44.81 26.03
CA GLU A 15 11.26 43.70 26.90
C GLU A 15 11.95 42.60 26.06
N THR A 16 13.12 42.27 26.57
CA THR A 16 14.13 41.30 26.15
C THR A 16 13.55 39.89 26.18
N THR A 17 13.57 39.18 25.06
CA THR A 17 13.45 37.72 25.12
C THR A 17 14.38 37.07 24.08
N GLY A 18 15.10 36.10 24.58
CA GLY A 18 16.23 35.44 23.95
C GLY A 18 15.94 34.86 22.58
N THR A 19 16.80 35.24 21.67
CA THR A 19 16.94 34.64 20.35
C THR A 19 17.52 33.24 20.51
N GLN A 20 16.70 32.21 20.45
CA GLN A 20 17.19 30.88 20.12
C GLN A 20 17.49 30.87 18.62
N THR A 21 18.76 30.93 18.32
CA THR A 21 19.28 30.61 16.99
C THR A 21 19.09 29.12 16.76
N PHE A 22 18.09 28.77 15.96
CA PHE A 22 18.03 27.48 15.30
C PHE A 22 19.17 27.47 14.28
N THR A 23 20.22 26.77 14.59
CA THR A 23 21.22 26.38 13.58
C THR A 23 20.54 25.35 12.70
N ASP A 24 20.22 25.76 11.47
CA ASP A 24 19.96 24.84 10.35
C ASP A 24 21.24 24.03 10.11
N GLU A 25 21.46 22.99 10.86
CA GLU A 25 22.31 21.90 10.42
C GLU A 25 21.54 21.21 9.29
N LYS A 26 21.87 21.58 8.06
CA LYS A 26 21.62 20.72 6.89
C LYS A 26 22.30 19.39 7.17
N ILE A 27 21.51 18.43 7.63
CA ILE A 27 21.85 17.03 7.50
C ILE A 27 21.80 16.79 5.99
N GLU A 28 22.97 16.88 5.34
CA GLU A 28 23.14 16.35 4.00
C GLU A 28 22.86 14.86 4.12
N ASN A 29 21.66 14.46 3.68
CA ASN A 29 21.31 13.06 3.47
C ASN A 29 22.16 12.60 2.27
N GLU A 30 23.40 12.22 2.55
CA GLU A 30 24.14 11.32 1.70
C GLU A 30 23.36 10.01 1.66
N THR A 31 22.53 9.81 0.67
CA THR A 31 22.07 8.47 0.29
C THR A 31 23.30 7.68 -0.06
N PRO A 32 23.70 6.68 0.73
CA PRO A 32 24.87 5.88 0.38
C PRO A 32 24.54 5.19 -0.95
N GLU A 33 25.38 5.39 -1.95
CA GLU A 33 25.24 4.92 -3.33
C GLU A 33 25.11 3.38 -3.48
N THR A 34 25.07 2.60 -2.41
CA THR A 34 25.06 1.13 -2.49
C THR A 34 24.49 0.44 -1.24
N VAL A 35 23.28 0.81 -0.77
CA VAL A 35 22.61 0.00 0.28
C VAL A 35 22.22 -1.34 -0.31
N THR A 36 22.64 -2.43 0.31
CA THR A 36 22.31 -3.80 -0.08
C THR A 36 21.26 -4.40 0.87
N PHE A 37 20.64 -5.54 0.51
CA PHE A 37 19.70 -6.22 1.40
C PHE A 37 20.38 -6.77 2.66
N GLU A 38 21.66 -7.10 2.60
CA GLU A 38 22.49 -7.52 3.72
C GLU A 38 22.62 -6.41 4.77
N ASP A 39 22.69 -5.15 4.35
CA ASP A 39 22.81 -3.99 5.23
C ASP A 39 21.50 -3.69 5.98
N LEU A 40 20.36 -4.24 5.55
CA LEU A 40 19.05 -4.00 6.14
C LEU A 40 18.75 -4.83 7.39
N GLY A 41 19.65 -5.74 7.80
CA GLY A 41 19.48 -6.58 8.98
C GLY A 41 18.66 -7.86 8.74
N LEU A 42 18.43 -8.22 7.49
CA LEU A 42 17.81 -9.51 7.13
C LEU A 42 18.76 -10.66 7.45
N ASP A 43 18.21 -11.76 7.98
CA ASP A 43 18.99 -12.95 8.27
C ASP A 43 19.26 -13.78 6.99
N GLU A 44 20.19 -14.74 7.11
CA GLU A 44 20.62 -15.60 6.00
C GLU A 44 19.45 -16.32 5.31
N TYR A 45 18.44 -16.71 6.08
CA TYR A 45 17.25 -17.38 5.57
C TYR A 45 16.42 -16.46 4.67
N THR A 46 16.16 -15.23 5.13
CA THR A 46 15.39 -14.24 4.39
C THR A 46 16.20 -13.72 3.19
N LEU A 47 17.52 -13.57 3.32
CA LEU A 47 18.41 -13.23 2.20
C LEU A 47 18.40 -14.29 1.10
N LYS A 48 18.23 -15.58 1.42
CA LYS A 48 18.01 -16.65 0.40
C LYS A 48 16.73 -16.43 -0.38
N ALA A 49 15.66 -15.96 0.27
CA ALA A 49 14.41 -15.63 -0.44
C ALA A 49 14.60 -14.43 -1.38
N VAL A 50 15.28 -13.38 -0.91
CA VAL A 50 15.66 -12.20 -1.70
C VAL A 50 16.43 -12.61 -2.96
N ALA A 51 17.49 -13.43 -2.80
CA ALA A 51 18.29 -13.91 -3.91
C ALA A 51 17.49 -14.78 -4.90
N LYS A 52 16.62 -15.67 -4.39
CA LYS A 52 15.75 -16.52 -5.21
C LYS A 52 14.76 -15.69 -6.05
N LYS A 53 14.32 -14.53 -5.55
CA LYS A 53 13.45 -13.58 -6.27
C LYS A 53 14.21 -12.77 -7.32
N GLY A 54 15.53 -12.80 -7.30
CA GLY A 54 16.38 -11.97 -8.18
C GLY A 54 16.41 -10.49 -7.76
N PHE A 55 16.07 -10.18 -6.50
CA PHE A 55 16.19 -8.82 -5.98
C PHE A 55 17.67 -8.50 -5.76
N VAL A 56 18.16 -7.45 -6.40
CA VAL A 56 19.58 -7.05 -6.35
C VAL A 56 19.78 -5.87 -5.41
N THR A 57 18.98 -4.82 -5.58
CA THR A 57 19.07 -3.59 -4.80
C THR A 57 17.73 -3.30 -4.16
N PRO A 58 17.68 -2.95 -2.87
CA PRO A 58 16.44 -2.57 -2.22
C PRO A 58 15.90 -1.25 -2.79
N SER A 59 14.60 -1.18 -2.95
CA SER A 59 13.95 0.08 -3.30
C SER A 59 14.00 1.07 -2.11
N PRO A 60 13.79 2.38 -2.34
CA PRO A 60 13.81 3.37 -1.27
C PRO A 60 12.88 3.02 -0.10
N ILE A 61 11.65 2.58 -0.39
CA ILE A 61 10.71 2.18 0.68
C ILE A 61 11.17 0.93 1.42
N GLN A 62 11.82 -0.03 0.75
CA GLN A 62 12.40 -1.22 1.39
C GLN A 62 13.55 -0.86 2.31
N ALA A 63 14.46 0.00 1.87
CA ALA A 63 15.58 0.49 2.67
C ALA A 63 15.12 1.23 3.93
N LEU A 64 13.99 1.96 3.86
CA LEU A 64 13.43 2.69 4.99
C LEU A 64 12.62 1.80 5.95
N ALA A 65 11.82 0.87 5.42
CA ALA A 65 10.88 0.08 6.21
C ALA A 65 11.53 -1.15 6.87
N ILE A 66 12.34 -1.91 6.12
CA ILE A 66 12.87 -3.20 6.60
C ILE A 66 13.62 -3.07 7.93
N PRO A 67 14.61 -2.18 8.10
CA PRO A 67 15.33 -2.06 9.37
C PRO A 67 14.41 -1.68 10.54
N ARG A 68 13.45 -0.75 10.29
CA ARG A 68 12.49 -0.34 11.32
C ARG A 68 11.57 -1.47 11.75
N LEU A 69 11.15 -2.32 10.81
CA LEU A 69 10.29 -3.45 11.11
C LEU A 69 11.01 -4.60 11.80
N LEU A 70 12.33 -4.71 11.64
CA LEU A 70 13.14 -5.73 12.32
C LEU A 70 13.55 -5.32 13.74
N THR A 71 13.82 -4.04 13.98
CA THR A 71 14.43 -3.57 15.24
C THR A 71 13.51 -2.79 16.16
N GLY A 72 12.42 -2.24 15.64
CA GLY A 72 11.49 -1.39 16.41
C GLY A 72 10.17 -2.05 16.72
N ASP A 73 9.46 -1.52 17.71
CA ASP A 73 8.11 -1.95 18.13
C ASP A 73 7.05 -0.91 17.76
N THR A 74 7.46 0.29 17.35
CA THR A 74 6.56 1.39 16.98
C THR A 74 5.73 1.05 15.75
N ASN A 75 4.46 1.44 15.74
CA ASN A 75 3.60 1.36 14.57
C ASN A 75 4.20 2.17 13.41
N LEU A 76 3.87 1.82 12.18
CA LEU A 76 4.49 2.42 11.01
C LEU A 76 3.46 2.82 9.96
N ILE A 77 3.53 4.06 9.49
CA ILE A 77 2.87 4.51 8.28
C ILE A 77 3.92 4.66 7.19
N ALA A 78 3.73 3.95 6.08
CA ALA A 78 4.62 3.97 4.93
C ALA A 78 3.90 4.55 3.71
N ARG A 79 4.31 5.75 3.28
CA ARG A 79 3.80 6.38 2.08
C ARG A 79 4.68 6.03 0.90
N ALA A 80 4.18 5.18 0.01
CA ALA A 80 4.89 4.75 -1.19
C ALA A 80 3.89 4.37 -2.29
N ARG A 81 4.26 4.67 -3.54
CA ARG A 81 3.42 4.39 -4.72
C ARG A 81 3.27 2.89 -4.96
N THR A 82 2.24 2.52 -5.71
CA THR A 82 2.07 1.15 -6.21
C THR A 82 3.26 0.76 -7.11
N GLY A 83 3.75 -0.46 -6.96
CA GLY A 83 4.87 -0.96 -7.76
C GLY A 83 6.27 -0.63 -7.21
N THR A 84 6.40 0.07 -6.09
CA THR A 84 7.71 0.40 -5.48
C THR A 84 8.26 -0.72 -4.59
N GLY A 85 7.59 -1.88 -4.51
CA GLY A 85 8.03 -3.03 -3.72
C GLY A 85 7.56 -3.01 -2.27
N LYS A 86 6.42 -2.37 -1.95
CA LYS A 86 5.80 -2.33 -0.60
C LYS A 86 5.63 -3.72 0.00
N THR A 87 5.14 -4.70 -0.78
CA THR A 87 4.92 -6.06 -0.30
C THR A 87 6.20 -6.70 0.24
N ALA A 88 7.34 -6.50 -0.40
CA ALA A 88 8.62 -6.98 0.12
C ALA A 88 9.10 -6.14 1.32
N ALA A 89 8.78 -4.85 1.36
CA ALA A 89 9.16 -3.96 2.45
C ALA A 89 8.58 -4.41 3.81
N PHE A 90 7.33 -4.87 3.84
CA PHE A 90 6.74 -5.46 5.06
C PHE A 90 6.88 -6.98 5.10
N GLY A 91 6.79 -7.67 3.98
CA GLY A 91 6.73 -9.13 3.90
C GLY A 91 8.01 -9.82 4.37
N LEU A 92 9.18 -9.34 3.96
CA LEU A 92 10.46 -9.91 4.37
C LEU A 92 10.66 -9.85 5.89
N PRO A 93 10.48 -8.70 6.56
CA PRO A 93 10.57 -8.63 8.03
C PRO A 93 9.53 -9.49 8.74
N ILE A 94 8.28 -9.53 8.25
CA ILE A 94 7.23 -10.35 8.87
C ILE A 94 7.58 -11.82 8.77
N ILE A 95 8.01 -12.32 7.60
CA ILE A 95 8.46 -13.71 7.43
C ILE A 95 9.60 -14.04 8.40
N GLN A 96 10.54 -13.12 8.59
CA GLN A 96 11.64 -13.31 9.55
C GLN A 96 11.14 -13.36 11.01
N ASN A 97 10.22 -12.48 11.39
CA ASN A 97 9.75 -12.33 12.78
C ASN A 97 8.72 -13.38 13.20
N VAL A 98 7.93 -13.92 12.27
CA VAL A 98 6.91 -14.97 12.53
C VAL A 98 7.35 -16.35 12.05
N ARG A 99 8.66 -16.55 11.93
CA ARG A 99 9.25 -17.83 11.51
C ARG A 99 8.93 -18.94 12.50
N GLY A 100 8.58 -20.09 11.94
CA GLY A 100 8.27 -21.27 12.71
C GLY A 100 6.78 -21.61 12.72
N LYS A 101 6.46 -22.75 13.33
CA LYS A 101 5.07 -23.22 13.45
C LYS A 101 4.42 -22.57 14.66
N SER A 102 3.27 -21.95 14.43
CA SER A 102 2.39 -21.43 15.49
C SER A 102 1.05 -22.19 15.51
N ASP A 103 0.37 -22.18 16.65
CA ASP A 103 -1.00 -22.70 16.81
C ASP A 103 -2.08 -21.63 16.55
N HIS A 104 -1.66 -20.41 16.23
CA HIS A 104 -2.52 -19.28 15.98
C HIS A 104 -1.99 -18.41 14.81
N VAL A 105 -2.84 -17.52 14.32
CA VAL A 105 -2.44 -16.51 13.34
C VAL A 105 -1.59 -15.45 14.04
N GLU A 106 -0.44 -15.14 13.46
CA GLU A 106 0.49 -14.13 13.99
C GLU A 106 0.47 -12.82 13.20
N ALA A 107 0.06 -12.87 11.92
CA ALA A 107 -0.04 -11.66 11.10
C ALA A 107 -1.31 -11.68 10.23
N LEU A 108 -1.98 -10.53 10.17
CA LEU A 108 -3.09 -10.26 9.26
C LEU A 108 -2.67 -9.16 8.28
N ILE A 109 -2.89 -9.39 6.99
CA ILE A 109 -2.70 -8.43 5.92
C ILE A 109 -4.05 -8.19 5.25
N LEU A 110 -4.54 -6.96 5.24
CA LEU A 110 -5.75 -6.56 4.55
C LEU A 110 -5.41 -5.93 3.20
N GLU A 111 -6.17 -6.34 2.19
CA GLU A 111 -6.05 -5.90 0.81
C GLU A 111 -7.42 -5.44 0.28
N PRO A 112 -7.50 -4.39 -0.55
CA PRO A 112 -8.78 -3.87 -1.03
C PRO A 112 -9.50 -4.82 -1.97
N THR A 113 -8.78 -5.61 -2.76
CA THR A 113 -9.35 -6.48 -3.77
C THR A 113 -8.90 -7.94 -3.62
N ARG A 114 -9.70 -8.82 -4.20
CA ARG A 114 -9.40 -10.24 -4.26
C ARG A 114 -8.10 -10.52 -5.00
N GLU A 115 -7.88 -9.83 -6.08
CA GLU A 115 -6.73 -9.97 -6.95
C GLU A 115 -5.45 -9.60 -6.21
N LEU A 116 -5.44 -8.48 -5.48
CA LEU A 116 -4.31 -8.06 -4.64
C LEU A 116 -4.09 -9.03 -3.48
N ALA A 117 -5.15 -9.48 -2.80
CA ALA A 117 -5.01 -10.46 -1.72
C ALA A 117 -4.36 -11.78 -2.20
N VAL A 118 -4.72 -12.26 -3.39
CA VAL A 118 -4.10 -13.47 -3.98
C VAL A 118 -2.64 -13.19 -4.36
N GLN A 119 -2.35 -12.03 -4.93
CA GLN A 119 -0.99 -11.63 -5.30
C GLN A 119 -0.10 -11.52 -4.07
N THR A 120 -0.52 -10.79 -3.04
CA THR A 120 0.22 -10.64 -1.78
C THR A 120 0.41 -11.98 -1.07
N CYS A 121 -0.62 -12.86 -1.03
CA CYS A 121 -0.48 -14.21 -0.48
C CYS A 121 0.59 -15.02 -1.23
N THR A 122 0.60 -14.98 -2.55
CA THR A 122 1.59 -15.68 -3.39
C THR A 122 2.99 -15.13 -3.14
N GLU A 123 3.11 -13.81 -3.01
CA GLU A 123 4.37 -13.14 -2.72
C GLU A 123 4.91 -13.54 -1.34
N MET A 124 4.07 -13.50 -0.29
CA MET A 124 4.43 -13.96 1.07
C MET A 124 4.87 -15.43 1.10
N GLN A 125 4.15 -16.30 0.39
CA GLN A 125 4.54 -17.72 0.25
C GLN A 125 5.91 -17.87 -0.43
N SER A 126 6.25 -17.00 -1.37
CA SER A 126 7.55 -17.03 -2.06
C SER A 126 8.72 -16.57 -1.20
N PHE A 127 8.47 -15.74 -0.19
CA PHE A 127 9.45 -15.32 0.82
C PHE A 127 9.71 -16.39 1.88
N ALA A 128 8.72 -17.26 2.13
CA ALA A 128 8.90 -18.41 3.03
C ALA A 128 9.64 -19.53 2.27
N THR A 129 10.94 -19.69 2.54
CA THR A 129 11.79 -20.70 1.86
C THR A 129 11.69 -22.09 2.49
N GLU A 130 11.02 -22.20 3.64
CA GLU A 130 10.74 -23.45 4.37
C GLU A 130 9.23 -23.73 4.51
N ALA A 131 8.86 -24.73 5.29
CA ALA A 131 7.48 -25.13 5.52
C ALA A 131 6.66 -24.09 6.32
N TYR A 132 7.32 -23.15 6.97
CA TYR A 132 6.72 -22.12 7.83
C TYR A 132 7.45 -20.78 7.65
N PRO A 133 6.72 -19.64 7.83
CA PRO A 133 5.29 -19.55 8.13
C PRO A 133 4.42 -19.91 6.92
N ARG A 134 3.24 -20.46 7.15
CA ARG A 134 2.25 -20.71 6.10
C ARG A 134 1.36 -19.49 5.94
N THR A 135 1.08 -19.14 4.71
CA THR A 135 0.21 -18.02 4.36
C THR A 135 -1.05 -18.52 3.69
N THR A 136 -2.21 -18.08 4.14
CA THR A 136 -3.53 -18.43 3.60
C THR A 136 -4.27 -17.17 3.16
N VAL A 137 -4.97 -17.25 2.02
CA VAL A 137 -5.76 -16.14 1.49
C VAL A 137 -7.25 -16.32 1.74
N LEU A 138 -7.93 -15.25 2.20
CA LEU A 138 -9.36 -15.21 2.51
C LEU A 138 -10.03 -14.06 1.75
N TYR A 139 -10.90 -14.38 0.77
CA TYR A 139 -11.60 -13.36 -0.02
C TYR A 139 -13.00 -13.78 -0.43
N GLY A 140 -13.85 -12.81 -0.76
CA GLY A 140 -15.22 -13.02 -1.18
C GLY A 140 -15.35 -13.73 -2.52
N GLY A 141 -16.39 -14.53 -2.71
CA GLY A 141 -16.63 -15.29 -3.95
C GLY A 141 -15.93 -16.65 -4.03
N ALA A 142 -14.97 -16.94 -3.15
CA ALA A 142 -14.36 -18.26 -3.03
C ALA A 142 -15.12 -19.17 -2.06
N SER A 143 -14.89 -20.50 -2.18
CA SER A 143 -15.52 -21.51 -1.31
C SER A 143 -15.14 -21.31 0.14
N TYR A 144 -16.15 -21.08 0.99
CA TYR A 144 -16.00 -20.94 2.43
C TYR A 144 -15.38 -22.20 3.07
N SER A 145 -15.85 -23.38 2.65
CA SER A 145 -15.40 -24.66 3.20
C SER A 145 -13.90 -24.90 2.96
N ASN A 146 -13.38 -24.44 1.83
CA ASN A 146 -11.95 -24.57 1.53
C ASN A 146 -11.12 -23.62 2.42
N GLN A 147 -11.55 -22.38 2.57
CA GLN A 147 -10.89 -21.40 3.44
C GLN A 147 -10.87 -21.89 4.91
N ILE A 148 -11.99 -22.42 5.40
CA ILE A 148 -12.05 -23.02 6.75
C ILE A 148 -11.09 -24.22 6.90
N LYS A 149 -10.97 -25.06 5.87
CA LYS A 149 -10.02 -26.19 5.90
C LYS A 149 -8.58 -25.72 6.00
N GLU A 150 -8.21 -24.68 5.23
CA GLU A 150 -6.85 -24.12 5.29
C GLU A 150 -6.57 -23.51 6.68
N LEU A 151 -7.48 -22.70 7.23
CA LEU A 151 -7.35 -22.17 8.59
C LEU A 151 -7.20 -23.30 9.64
N LYS A 152 -7.98 -24.37 9.54
CA LYS A 152 -7.89 -25.54 10.46
C LYS A 152 -6.61 -26.35 10.32
N ARG A 153 -5.97 -26.35 9.15
CA ARG A 153 -4.63 -26.94 8.96
C ARG A 153 -3.55 -26.16 9.70
N GLY A 154 -3.88 -24.95 10.09
CA GLY A 154 -3.02 -23.98 10.72
C GLY A 154 -2.39 -23.07 9.69
N THR A 155 -2.34 -21.81 10.01
CA THR A 155 -1.70 -20.75 9.21
C THR A 155 -1.18 -19.69 10.16
N GLU A 156 0.00 -19.19 9.90
CA GLU A 156 0.67 -18.17 10.69
C GLU A 156 0.38 -16.77 10.12
N ILE A 157 0.13 -16.66 8.81
CA ILE A 157 -0.16 -15.39 8.13
C ILE A 157 -1.47 -15.52 7.35
N VAL A 158 -2.37 -14.59 7.56
CA VAL A 158 -3.62 -14.47 6.80
C VAL A 158 -3.56 -13.21 5.95
N VAL A 159 -3.85 -13.35 4.66
CA VAL A 159 -4.06 -12.23 3.74
C VAL A 159 -5.52 -12.24 3.32
N GLY A 160 -6.21 -11.10 3.30
CA GLY A 160 -7.60 -11.13 2.88
C GLY A 160 -8.26 -9.79 2.64
N THR A 161 -9.48 -9.85 2.09
CA THR A 161 -10.31 -8.67 1.90
C THR A 161 -11.17 -8.40 3.14
N PRO A 162 -11.41 -7.12 3.52
CA PRO A 162 -12.06 -6.76 4.79
C PRO A 162 -13.36 -7.52 5.06
N GLY A 163 -14.32 -7.48 4.14
CA GLY A 163 -15.62 -8.13 4.35
C GLY A 163 -15.52 -9.65 4.59
N ARG A 164 -14.59 -10.37 3.93
CA ARG A 164 -14.42 -11.80 4.15
C ARG A 164 -13.70 -12.12 5.47
N ILE A 165 -12.74 -11.29 5.88
CA ILE A 165 -12.08 -11.42 7.18
C ILE A 165 -13.12 -11.25 8.29
N LYS A 166 -13.95 -10.21 8.23
CA LYS A 166 -15.06 -9.99 9.16
C LYS A 166 -16.01 -11.19 9.23
N ASP A 167 -16.46 -11.72 8.09
CA ASP A 167 -17.27 -12.92 8.02
C ASP A 167 -16.65 -14.12 8.78
N HIS A 168 -15.32 -14.32 8.67
CA HIS A 168 -14.63 -15.41 9.38
C HIS A 168 -14.53 -15.16 10.88
N ILE A 169 -14.38 -13.92 11.31
CA ILE A 169 -14.38 -13.50 12.72
C ILE A 169 -15.78 -13.75 13.33
N GLU A 170 -16.84 -13.25 12.70
CA GLU A 170 -18.22 -13.44 13.15
C GLU A 170 -18.60 -14.92 13.29
N ARG A 171 -18.11 -15.76 12.39
CA ARG A 171 -18.31 -17.23 12.42
C ARG A 171 -17.35 -17.95 13.37
N LYS A 172 -16.47 -17.23 14.05
CA LYS A 172 -15.46 -17.82 14.97
C LYS A 172 -14.56 -18.85 14.29
N THR A 173 -14.28 -18.66 13.01
CA THR A 173 -13.38 -19.51 12.23
C THR A 173 -12.00 -18.89 12.07
N LEU A 174 -11.86 -17.60 12.41
CA LEU A 174 -10.61 -16.86 12.49
C LEU A 174 -10.57 -16.15 13.84
N ASP A 175 -9.47 -16.31 14.57
CA ASP A 175 -9.18 -15.64 15.83
C ASP A 175 -7.96 -14.76 15.66
N LEU A 176 -8.12 -13.46 15.93
CA LEU A 176 -7.09 -12.43 15.81
C LEU A 176 -6.57 -11.97 17.18
N SER A 177 -7.03 -12.56 18.27
CA SER A 177 -6.69 -12.12 19.64
C SER A 177 -5.20 -12.27 20.00
N LYS A 178 -4.42 -12.97 19.18
CA LYS A 178 -2.99 -13.24 19.40
C LYS A 178 -2.10 -12.77 18.26
N ILE A 179 -2.62 -12.01 17.30
CA ILE A 179 -1.78 -11.52 16.21
C ILE A 179 -0.72 -10.55 16.75
N LYS A 180 0.45 -10.59 16.14
CA LYS A 180 1.57 -9.67 16.41
C LYS A 180 1.59 -8.49 15.44
N TYR A 181 1.09 -8.71 14.22
CA TYR A 181 1.11 -7.72 13.14
C TYR A 181 -0.26 -7.58 12.50
N PHE A 182 -0.69 -6.34 12.35
CA PHE A 182 -1.88 -5.96 11.60
C PHE A 182 -1.45 -5.01 10.47
N ILE A 183 -1.59 -5.44 9.23
CA ILE A 183 -1.13 -4.71 8.07
C ILE A 183 -2.31 -4.26 7.22
N LEU A 184 -2.34 -2.97 6.86
CA LEU A 184 -3.22 -2.39 5.85
C LEU A 184 -2.36 -2.05 4.63
N ASP A 185 -2.52 -2.78 3.52
CA ASP A 185 -1.88 -2.42 2.25
C ASP A 185 -2.90 -1.78 1.32
N GLU A 186 -2.49 -0.79 0.55
CA GLU A 186 -3.35 0.08 -0.27
C GLU A 186 -4.51 0.68 0.55
N GLY A 187 -4.17 1.28 1.70
CA GLY A 187 -5.16 1.80 2.66
C GLY A 187 -6.10 2.86 2.06
N ASP A 188 -5.60 3.73 1.19
CA ASP A 188 -6.39 4.72 0.46
C ASP A 188 -7.43 4.07 -0.45
N GLU A 189 -7.08 3.03 -1.19
CA GLU A 189 -8.01 2.29 -2.03
C GLU A 189 -9.11 1.60 -1.21
N MET A 190 -8.76 1.04 -0.04
CA MET A 190 -9.77 0.46 0.87
C MET A 190 -10.77 1.51 1.34
N LEU A 191 -10.35 2.75 1.59
CA LEU A 191 -11.25 3.84 1.94
C LEU A 191 -12.15 4.25 0.78
N ASP A 192 -11.60 4.39 -0.41
CA ASP A 192 -12.35 4.73 -1.62
C ASP A 192 -13.42 3.67 -1.93
N MET A 193 -13.16 2.41 -1.60
CA MET A 193 -14.11 1.30 -1.69
C MET A 193 -15.12 1.24 -0.53
N GLY A 194 -14.99 2.10 0.49
CA GLY A 194 -15.93 2.19 1.61
C GLY A 194 -15.74 1.13 2.69
N PHE A 195 -14.55 0.51 2.82
CA PHE A 195 -14.28 -0.53 3.82
C PHE A 195 -13.92 -0.02 5.21
N ILE A 196 -14.06 1.29 5.48
CA ILE A 196 -13.65 1.85 6.76
C ILE A 196 -14.33 1.17 7.96
N ASP A 197 -15.63 0.98 7.91
CA ASP A 197 -16.40 0.34 8.99
C ASP A 197 -15.99 -1.12 9.21
N ASP A 198 -15.71 -1.85 8.13
CA ASP A 198 -15.24 -3.24 8.23
C ASP A 198 -13.83 -3.30 8.82
N ILE A 199 -12.92 -2.40 8.46
CA ILE A 199 -11.57 -2.30 9.04
C ILE A 199 -11.65 -1.99 10.53
N GLU A 200 -12.46 -1.01 10.95
CA GLU A 200 -12.66 -0.68 12.35
C GLU A 200 -13.21 -1.86 13.15
N GLU A 201 -14.16 -2.61 12.58
CA GLU A 201 -14.72 -3.80 13.23
C GLU A 201 -13.67 -4.90 13.39
N ILE A 202 -12.83 -5.14 12.38
CA ILE A 202 -11.74 -6.12 12.44
C ILE A 202 -10.73 -5.72 13.51
N PHE A 203 -10.37 -4.43 13.62
CA PHE A 203 -9.47 -3.92 14.65
C PHE A 203 -9.97 -4.22 16.07
N ARG A 204 -11.28 -4.10 16.32
CA ARG A 204 -11.86 -4.40 17.65
C ARG A 204 -11.67 -5.86 18.08
N HIS A 205 -11.44 -6.76 17.14
CA HIS A 205 -11.18 -8.19 17.39
C HIS A 205 -9.70 -8.57 17.36
N ALA A 206 -8.83 -7.64 16.97
CA ALA A 206 -7.39 -7.85 16.96
C ALA A 206 -6.80 -7.76 18.37
N ASN A 207 -5.59 -8.33 18.55
CA ASN A 207 -4.82 -8.10 19.76
C ASN A 207 -4.52 -6.59 19.91
N PRO A 208 -4.90 -5.94 21.01
CA PRO A 208 -4.66 -4.51 21.21
C PRO A 208 -3.16 -4.13 21.23
N ASP A 209 -2.28 -5.09 21.53
CA ASP A 209 -0.84 -4.89 21.58
C ASP A 209 -0.16 -5.27 20.25
N CYS A 210 -0.93 -5.55 19.19
CA CYS A 210 -0.34 -5.86 17.89
C CYS A 210 0.28 -4.60 17.26
N ARG A 211 1.36 -4.79 16.52
CA ARG A 211 1.99 -3.74 15.73
C ARG A 211 1.19 -3.50 14.47
N ILE A 212 0.81 -2.24 14.25
CA ILE A 212 -0.01 -1.83 13.09
C ILE A 212 0.90 -1.19 12.05
N LEU A 213 0.80 -1.69 10.81
CA LEU A 213 1.54 -1.21 9.66
C LEU A 213 0.55 -0.75 8.60
N LEU A 214 0.65 0.50 8.18
CA LEU A 214 -0.21 1.09 7.17
C LEU A 214 0.61 1.51 5.95
N PHE A 215 0.36 0.87 4.81
CA PHE A 215 0.96 1.18 3.53
C PHE A 215 -0.07 1.82 2.61
N SER A 216 0.25 2.99 2.03
CA SER A 216 -0.69 3.74 1.20
C SER A 216 0.07 4.62 0.22
N ALA A 217 -0.49 4.87 -0.95
CA ALA A 217 0.09 5.82 -1.91
C ALA A 217 -0.23 7.26 -1.53
N THR A 218 -1.39 7.49 -0.93
CA THR A 218 -1.86 8.80 -0.50
C THR A 218 -2.22 8.79 0.98
N MET A 219 -2.27 9.99 1.60
CA MET A 219 -2.60 10.16 3.04
C MET A 219 -3.81 11.09 3.19
N PRO A 220 -5.02 10.65 2.79
CA PRO A 220 -6.22 11.42 3.04
C PRO A 220 -6.51 11.52 4.55
N ALA A 221 -7.28 12.53 4.95
CA ALA A 221 -7.61 12.79 6.36
C ALA A 221 -8.23 11.57 7.08
N GLN A 222 -8.93 10.72 6.35
CA GLN A 222 -9.53 9.50 6.90
C GLN A 222 -8.48 8.43 7.27
N ILE A 223 -7.39 8.30 6.49
CA ILE A 223 -6.25 7.43 6.85
C ILE A 223 -5.61 7.93 8.14
N LEU A 224 -5.37 9.24 8.24
CA LEU A 224 -4.79 9.84 9.45
C LEU A 224 -5.73 9.69 10.66
N LYS A 225 -7.04 9.67 10.45
CA LYS A 225 -8.01 9.39 11.50
C LYS A 225 -7.88 7.94 11.99
N ILE A 226 -7.85 6.96 11.10
CA ILE A 226 -7.63 5.54 11.47
C ILE A 226 -6.33 5.41 12.26
N ALA A 227 -5.25 6.05 11.79
CA ALA A 227 -3.98 6.05 12.50
C ALA A 227 -4.11 6.64 13.91
N GLY A 228 -4.77 7.80 14.06
CA GLY A 228 -5.00 8.43 15.36
C GLY A 228 -5.87 7.60 16.31
N ASP A 229 -6.90 6.93 15.78
CA ASP A 229 -7.85 6.16 16.60
C ASP A 229 -7.28 4.79 17.03
N PHE A 230 -6.39 4.16 16.24
CA PHE A 230 -5.96 2.77 16.47
C PHE A 230 -4.45 2.56 16.63
N MET A 231 -3.61 3.47 16.12
CA MET A 231 -2.15 3.22 16.13
C MET A 231 -1.42 3.80 17.34
N GLY A 232 -2.02 4.74 18.09
CA GLY A 232 -1.30 5.42 19.18
C GLY A 232 -0.05 6.14 18.66
N GLU A 233 1.14 5.75 19.17
CA GLU A 233 2.41 6.26 18.64
C GLU A 233 2.80 5.53 17.36
N TYR A 234 3.24 6.28 16.36
CA TYR A 234 3.66 5.72 15.07
C TYR A 234 4.74 6.59 14.40
N ASP A 235 5.59 5.93 13.64
CA ASP A 235 6.54 6.58 12.74
C ASP A 235 5.92 6.75 11.35
N ILE A 236 6.33 7.79 10.64
CA ILE A 236 5.99 7.99 9.23
C ILE A 236 7.26 7.89 8.40
N ILE A 237 7.23 7.02 7.39
CA ILE A 237 8.23 6.99 6.33
C ILE A 237 7.59 7.33 5.02
N GLU A 238 8.29 8.11 4.21
CA GLU A 238 7.83 8.53 2.90
C GLU A 238 8.96 8.35 1.88
N GLU A 239 8.61 7.74 0.75
CA GLU A 239 9.51 7.68 -0.38
C GLU A 239 9.67 9.09 -0.97
N GLU A 240 10.91 9.56 -1.07
CA GLU A 240 11.17 10.87 -1.69
C GLU A 240 10.59 10.91 -3.10
N LYS A 241 9.90 11.99 -3.41
CA LYS A 241 9.36 12.21 -4.75
C LYS A 241 10.53 12.39 -5.73
N VAL A 242 10.83 11.34 -6.46
CA VAL A 242 11.65 11.49 -7.67
C VAL A 242 10.83 12.28 -8.68
N ILE A 243 11.15 13.54 -8.83
CA ILE A 243 10.42 14.52 -9.68
C ILE A 243 10.39 14.08 -11.16
N ASP A 244 11.28 13.20 -11.58
CA ASP A 244 11.51 12.87 -12.98
C ASP A 244 10.58 11.83 -13.62
N GLU A 245 9.85 11.02 -12.86
CA GLU A 245 8.99 9.98 -13.47
C GLU A 245 7.72 10.52 -14.13
N ALA A 246 7.22 11.67 -13.69
CA ALA A 246 6.10 12.34 -14.37
C ALA A 246 6.48 12.81 -15.79
N LEU A 247 7.76 12.95 -16.07
CA LEU A 247 8.28 13.33 -17.40
C LEU A 247 8.40 12.14 -18.37
N LEU A 248 8.29 10.90 -17.89
CA LEU A 248 8.38 9.68 -18.72
C LEU A 248 7.06 9.34 -19.43
N ILE A 249 5.94 9.95 -19.02
CA ILE A 249 4.63 9.68 -19.59
C ILE A 249 4.12 10.95 -20.30
N ASP A 250 4.05 10.89 -21.63
CA ASP A 250 3.43 11.94 -22.44
C ASP A 250 1.90 11.79 -22.36
N GLN A 251 1.26 12.61 -21.51
CA GLN A 251 -0.19 12.58 -21.31
C GLN A 251 -0.89 13.52 -22.29
N LYS A 252 -1.84 12.95 -23.04
CA LYS A 252 -2.66 13.67 -23.99
C LYS A 252 -4.14 13.45 -23.72
N TYR A 253 -4.98 14.44 -23.98
CA TYR A 253 -6.41 14.32 -23.86
C TYR A 253 -7.11 14.99 -25.05
N TRP A 254 -8.30 14.48 -25.40
CA TRP A 254 -9.17 15.05 -26.42
C TRP A 254 -10.53 15.33 -25.81
N ILE A 255 -11.09 16.49 -26.16
CA ILE A 255 -12.47 16.83 -25.79
C ILE A 255 -13.37 16.41 -26.95
N VAL A 256 -14.16 15.37 -26.74
CA VAL A 256 -15.07 14.80 -27.73
C VAL A 256 -16.45 14.58 -27.11
N LYS A 257 -17.50 14.52 -27.95
CA LYS A 257 -18.83 14.11 -27.46
C LYS A 257 -18.84 12.63 -27.13
N GLU A 258 -19.74 12.21 -26.23
CA GLU A 258 -19.87 10.81 -25.83
C GLU A 258 -20.07 9.87 -27.03
N SER A 259 -20.89 10.30 -28.00
CA SER A 259 -21.18 9.55 -29.25
C SER A 259 -19.95 9.43 -30.17
N GLU A 260 -18.95 10.26 -30.01
CA GLU A 260 -17.76 10.33 -30.88
C GLU A 260 -16.55 9.61 -30.30
N LYS A 261 -16.61 9.15 -29.04
CA LYS A 261 -15.47 8.53 -28.33
C LYS A 261 -14.91 7.31 -29.06
N ILE A 262 -15.78 6.42 -29.53
CA ILE A 262 -15.35 5.20 -30.24
C ILE A 262 -14.65 5.56 -31.56
N GLU A 263 -15.24 6.49 -32.33
CA GLU A 263 -14.65 6.94 -33.58
C GLU A 263 -13.29 7.62 -33.37
N ALA A 264 -13.15 8.44 -32.33
CA ALA A 264 -11.88 9.08 -31.95
C ALA A 264 -10.83 8.02 -31.58
N LEU A 265 -11.21 6.97 -30.83
CA LEU A 265 -10.33 5.86 -30.48
C LEU A 265 -9.87 5.10 -31.73
N VAL A 266 -10.78 4.74 -32.62
CA VAL A 266 -10.45 4.04 -33.86
C VAL A 266 -9.48 4.87 -34.71
N ARG A 267 -9.75 6.16 -34.88
CA ARG A 267 -8.83 7.06 -35.62
C ARG A 267 -7.45 7.14 -34.98
N LEU A 268 -7.37 7.14 -33.63
CA LEU A 268 -6.08 7.11 -32.93
C LEU A 268 -5.31 5.83 -33.22
N ILE A 269 -5.99 4.69 -33.24
CA ILE A 269 -5.40 3.40 -33.57
C ILE A 269 -4.90 3.41 -35.02
N ASP A 270 -5.73 3.89 -35.96
CA ASP A 270 -5.43 3.88 -37.40
C ASP A 270 -4.22 4.77 -37.78
N ILE A 271 -4.02 5.88 -37.08
CA ILE A 271 -2.87 6.78 -37.34
C ILE A 271 -1.58 6.33 -36.63
N SER A 272 -1.64 5.27 -35.81
CA SER A 272 -0.52 4.77 -35.04
C SER A 272 -0.07 3.42 -35.61
N PRO A 273 0.95 3.36 -36.51
CA PRO A 273 1.32 2.15 -37.26
C PRO A 273 1.67 0.94 -36.38
N ASP A 274 2.23 1.21 -35.19
CA ASP A 274 2.65 0.21 -34.23
C ASP A 274 1.86 0.34 -32.90
N PHE A 275 0.55 0.56 -33.00
CA PHE A 275 -0.29 0.74 -31.81
C PHE A 275 -0.23 -0.48 -30.90
N TYR A 276 0.26 -0.26 -29.68
CA TYR A 276 0.22 -1.21 -28.60
C TYR A 276 -0.35 -0.50 -27.35
N GLY A 277 -1.55 -0.84 -26.94
CA GLY A 277 -2.24 -0.07 -25.92
C GLY A 277 -3.28 -0.85 -25.14
N LEU A 278 -3.63 -0.32 -23.96
CA LEU A 278 -4.73 -0.78 -23.12
C LEU A 278 -5.82 0.30 -23.10
N VAL A 279 -7.06 -0.12 -23.33
CA VAL A 279 -8.22 0.76 -23.27
C VAL A 279 -8.99 0.47 -21.98
N PHE A 280 -9.05 1.45 -21.08
CA PHE A 280 -9.81 1.37 -19.84
C PHE A 280 -11.22 1.91 -20.05
N THR A 281 -12.22 1.22 -19.52
CA THR A 281 -13.63 1.60 -19.55
C THR A 281 -14.23 1.59 -18.15
N MET A 282 -15.33 2.30 -17.94
CA MET A 282 -15.98 2.36 -16.63
C MET A 282 -16.71 1.06 -16.25
N THR A 283 -17.20 0.32 -17.23
CA THR A 283 -17.96 -0.91 -16.98
C THR A 283 -17.51 -2.07 -17.87
N LYS A 284 -17.76 -3.31 -17.43
CA LYS A 284 -17.52 -4.52 -18.25
C LYS A 284 -18.31 -4.48 -19.57
N SER A 285 -19.55 -3.99 -19.52
CA SER A 285 -20.39 -3.85 -20.71
C SER A 285 -19.80 -2.86 -21.73
N ASP A 286 -19.16 -1.78 -21.24
CA ASP A 286 -18.47 -0.84 -22.13
C ASP A 286 -17.22 -1.48 -22.74
N ALA A 287 -16.46 -2.27 -21.98
CA ALA A 287 -15.32 -3.01 -22.50
C ALA A 287 -15.73 -3.96 -23.64
N ASP A 288 -16.82 -4.72 -23.44
CA ASP A 288 -17.38 -5.60 -24.46
C ASP A 288 -17.86 -4.83 -25.71
N ARG A 289 -18.45 -3.65 -25.51
CA ARG A 289 -18.90 -2.77 -26.59
C ARG A 289 -17.72 -2.23 -27.38
N VAL A 290 -16.74 -1.63 -26.70
CA VAL A 290 -15.54 -1.07 -27.33
C VAL A 290 -14.79 -2.13 -28.13
N THR A 291 -14.64 -3.35 -27.57
CA THR A 291 -14.00 -4.47 -28.27
C THR A 291 -14.69 -4.81 -29.56
N ARG A 292 -16.03 -4.93 -29.55
CA ARG A 292 -16.82 -5.23 -30.76
C ARG A 292 -16.71 -4.13 -31.80
N ASP A 293 -16.87 -2.87 -31.35
CA ASP A 293 -16.89 -1.73 -32.27
C ASP A 293 -15.50 -1.53 -32.91
N CYS A 294 -14.41 -1.63 -32.17
CA CYS A 294 -13.05 -1.58 -32.71
C CYS A 294 -12.78 -2.72 -33.71
N PHE A 295 -13.29 -3.94 -33.43
CA PHE A 295 -13.12 -5.07 -34.33
C PHE A 295 -13.87 -4.88 -35.68
N ILE A 296 -15.07 -4.33 -35.63
CA ILE A 296 -15.88 -4.04 -36.84
C ILE A 296 -15.17 -3.01 -37.73
N PHE A 297 -14.61 -1.96 -37.15
CA PHE A 297 -13.89 -0.94 -37.90
C PHE A 297 -12.59 -1.46 -38.49
N SER A 298 -11.84 -2.35 -37.80
CA SER A 298 -10.59 -2.93 -38.31
C SER A 298 -10.78 -3.92 -39.47
N THR A 299 -12.00 -4.47 -39.67
CA THR A 299 -12.32 -5.39 -40.78
C THR A 299 -12.96 -4.70 -42.00
N SER A 300 -13.10 -3.37 -41.94
CA SER A 300 -13.72 -2.59 -43.01
C SER A 300 -12.76 -1.90 -43.97
N PHE A 301 -11.45 -2.26 -43.89
CA PHE A 301 -10.41 -1.77 -44.81
C PHE A 301 -9.69 -2.90 -45.50
#